data_e61edc34366bf4ea1747c46460c4d2c5
#
_entry.id   e61edc34366bf4ea1747c46460c4d2c5
#
_cell.length_a   1.000
_cell.length_b   1.000
_cell.length_c   1.000
_cell.angle_alpha   90.00
_cell.angle_beta   90.00
_cell.angle_gamma   90.00
#
_symmetry.space_group_name_H-M   'P 1'
#
loop_
_entity.id
_entity.type
_entity.pdbx_description
1 polymer ?
#
loop_
_entity_poly.entity_id
_entity_poly.type
_entity_poly.pdbx_seq_one_letter_code
_entity_poly.pdbx_strand_id
1 'polypeptide(L)'
;MMLEYGYISRSTPSADGYANVYRTRIKAKHDGDDETAGALKLVLNSTYGAMKNQYNPLYDPRGANHICITGQLLLTDLIEKLEVVDGFSLIQSNTDGLMIKFPVQNEKQINEIVEEWEQRTRLNMEYTEIHRIAQKDVNNYIVQVGATYLIRDGIKTVIKDDKRRINTKGGYVSLWQGGNFKNNSLIIVQKAVVEHLMNDVPVEKTIGEAENVFDFQMICKTGGTFDNTVWAVGDDKITVQRVNRVYAVSDEKYGLLYKVKAGRLHKMPDVPEHCYVDNNNVLKVQDIDKEFYIDLAKKRIADFLGKNKKTRTPRKEVEKMATAKTEDFSKMNVYQKLAAIRLEFAHANIKKTGKNPYAEFEYFELKDIVPTANELFAKYNCTLICAFDQLNFANAVLYNADKPDECVCFGFPIRQLTIVSASGKRTMNEMQALGAEITYVRRYLYQLVLDIVENDAVEPTIRKGGEVEEEKPKANGKPPATADDRKQAVKELTGESDDQCSKTQINSIKAGLKKLRDTKGDHESYITEKVADITAGLTKKQADDLLIEIGDKIAGAGA
;
A
#
# COMPACT_ATOMS: atom_id res chain seq x y z
N MET A 1 6.30 -16.05 18.62
CA MET A 1 7.30 -15.89 17.56
C MET A 1 8.46 -14.97 17.97
N MET A 2 8.25 -13.65 18.31
CA MET A 2 9.36 -12.77 18.68
C MET A 2 10.23 -13.31 19.82
N LEU A 3 9.62 -13.79 20.89
CA LEU A 3 10.34 -14.42 22.02
C LEU A 3 10.90 -15.80 21.65
N GLU A 4 10.09 -16.62 21.00
CA GLU A 4 10.44 -18.02 20.72
C GLU A 4 11.60 -18.17 19.73
N TYR A 5 11.63 -17.30 18.70
CA TYR A 5 12.69 -17.32 17.69
C TYR A 5 13.75 -16.21 17.88
N GLY A 6 13.68 -15.46 18.98
CA GLY A 6 14.65 -14.41 19.28
C GLY A 6 14.61 -13.22 18.32
N TYR A 7 13.47 -12.97 17.65
CA TYR A 7 13.31 -11.84 16.72
C TYR A 7 13.03 -10.52 17.45
N ILE A 8 13.82 -10.22 18.48
CA ILE A 8 13.83 -8.94 19.15
C ILE A 8 14.85 -8.03 18.44
N SER A 9 14.60 -6.71 18.46
CA SER A 9 15.52 -5.76 17.83
C SER A 9 16.96 -5.95 18.36
N ARG A 10 17.92 -6.01 17.44
CA ARG A 10 19.36 -6.14 17.76
C ARG A 10 19.92 -4.91 18.50
N SER A 11 19.18 -3.79 18.49
CA SER A 11 19.51 -2.60 19.26
C SER A 11 19.13 -2.73 20.75
N THR A 12 18.42 -3.81 21.12
CA THR A 12 17.99 -4.06 22.50
C THR A 12 19.03 -4.92 23.21
N PRO A 13 19.54 -4.52 24.39
CA PRO A 13 20.56 -5.31 25.12
C PRO A 13 20.02 -6.65 25.61
N SER A 14 18.71 -6.78 25.85
CA SER A 14 18.07 -7.98 26.35
C SER A 14 16.61 -8.05 25.93
N ALA A 15 16.07 -9.27 25.81
CA ALA A 15 14.64 -9.52 25.56
C ALA A 15 13.78 -9.45 26.84
N ASP A 16 14.37 -9.30 28.02
CA ASP A 16 13.70 -9.46 29.31
C ASP A 16 12.55 -8.47 29.49
N GLY A 17 12.72 -7.22 29.09
CA GLY A 17 11.67 -6.19 29.14
C GLY A 17 10.44 -6.62 28.34
N TYR A 18 10.64 -7.08 27.10
CA TYR A 18 9.56 -7.55 26.24
C TYR A 18 8.88 -8.81 26.81
N ALA A 19 9.70 -9.76 27.30
CA ALA A 19 9.21 -10.99 27.92
C ALA A 19 8.40 -10.71 29.19
N ASN A 20 8.82 -9.73 30.00
CA ASN A 20 8.08 -9.33 31.21
C ASN A 20 6.71 -8.69 30.86
N VAL A 21 6.67 -7.80 29.87
CA VAL A 21 5.40 -7.23 29.38
C VAL A 21 4.47 -8.34 28.86
N TYR A 22 5.02 -9.32 28.12
CA TYR A 22 4.24 -10.46 27.63
C TYR A 22 3.64 -11.29 28.78
N ARG A 23 4.46 -11.68 29.79
CA ARG A 23 4.01 -12.46 30.95
C ARG A 23 2.95 -11.69 31.75
N THR A 24 3.16 -10.40 32.00
CA THR A 24 2.20 -9.54 32.70
C THR A 24 0.87 -9.46 31.96
N ARG A 25 0.90 -9.36 30.62
CA ARG A 25 -0.31 -9.38 29.82
C ARG A 25 -1.06 -10.71 29.92
N ILE A 26 -0.34 -11.83 29.86
CA ILE A 26 -0.97 -13.16 30.00
C ILE A 26 -1.62 -13.30 31.37
N LYS A 27 -0.95 -12.86 32.43
CA LYS A 27 -1.50 -12.86 33.79
C LYS A 27 -2.76 -11.99 33.87
N ALA A 28 -2.73 -10.73 33.39
CA ALA A 28 -3.88 -9.85 33.37
C ALA A 28 -5.08 -10.46 32.61
N LYS A 29 -4.81 -11.09 31.45
CA LYS A 29 -5.86 -11.81 30.68
C LYS A 29 -6.47 -12.96 31.50
N HIS A 30 -5.67 -13.66 32.28
CA HIS A 30 -6.11 -14.78 33.11
C HIS A 30 -6.92 -14.31 34.33
N ASP A 31 -6.52 -13.19 34.90
CA ASP A 31 -7.16 -12.57 36.06
C ASP A 31 -8.46 -11.79 35.66
N GLY A 32 -8.81 -11.74 34.37
CA GLY A 32 -9.98 -11.02 33.85
C GLY A 32 -9.82 -9.51 33.78
N ASP A 33 -8.58 -9.00 33.91
CA ASP A 33 -8.25 -7.58 33.74
C ASP A 33 -8.05 -7.25 32.24
N ASP A 34 -9.16 -7.08 31.54
CA ASP A 34 -9.18 -6.81 30.09
C ASP A 34 -8.57 -5.44 29.75
N GLU A 35 -8.62 -4.47 30.65
CA GLU A 35 -8.06 -3.12 30.45
C GLU A 35 -6.52 -3.17 30.39
N THR A 36 -5.90 -3.75 31.42
CA THR A 36 -4.44 -3.96 31.47
C THR A 36 -3.97 -4.87 30.33
N ALA A 37 -4.67 -5.97 30.08
CA ALA A 37 -4.35 -6.90 28.99
C ALA A 37 -4.42 -6.20 27.61
N GLY A 38 -5.39 -5.31 27.40
CA GLY A 38 -5.56 -4.49 26.20
C GLY A 38 -4.44 -3.47 26.03
N ALA A 39 -4.09 -2.73 27.09
CA ALA A 39 -3.00 -1.76 27.07
C ALA A 39 -1.65 -2.42 26.77
N LEU A 40 -1.34 -3.52 27.43
CA LEU A 40 -0.09 -4.27 27.21
C LEU A 40 -0.03 -4.91 25.81
N LYS A 41 -1.18 -5.28 25.21
CA LYS A 41 -1.24 -5.73 23.82
C LYS A 41 -0.77 -4.65 22.86
N LEU A 42 -1.15 -3.38 23.09
CA LEU A 42 -0.67 -2.27 22.28
C LEU A 42 0.84 -2.09 22.39
N VAL A 43 1.41 -2.19 23.60
CA VAL A 43 2.85 -2.13 23.82
C VAL A 43 3.58 -3.22 23.03
N LEU A 44 3.15 -4.47 23.13
CA LEU A 44 3.76 -5.60 22.41
C LEU A 44 3.67 -5.43 20.88
N ASN A 45 2.52 -5.03 20.37
CA ASN A 45 2.34 -4.82 18.93
C ASN A 45 3.12 -3.61 18.40
N SER A 46 3.24 -2.53 19.19
CA SER A 46 3.99 -1.34 18.80
C SER A 46 5.48 -1.57 18.72
N THR A 47 6.04 -2.56 19.44
CA THR A 47 7.44 -2.95 19.35
C THR A 47 7.81 -3.37 17.93
N TYR A 48 6.98 -4.19 17.28
CA TYR A 48 7.19 -4.55 15.87
C TYR A 48 7.14 -3.33 14.93
N GLY A 49 6.19 -2.40 15.18
CA GLY A 49 6.11 -1.13 14.43
C GLY A 49 7.33 -0.24 14.65
N ALA A 50 7.85 -0.19 15.89
CA ALA A 50 9.06 0.53 16.25
C ALA A 50 10.29 0.03 15.50
N MET A 51 10.42 -1.29 15.31
CA MET A 51 11.51 -1.89 14.53
C MET A 51 11.54 -1.42 13.06
N LYS A 52 10.42 -0.97 12.51
CA LYS A 52 10.32 -0.42 11.13
C LYS A 52 10.53 1.08 11.05
N ASN A 53 10.54 1.80 12.17
CA ASN A 53 10.65 3.25 12.20
C ASN A 53 12.10 3.68 12.39
N GLN A 54 12.70 4.31 11.35
CA GLN A 54 14.09 4.75 11.35
C GLN A 54 14.47 5.76 12.45
N TYR A 55 13.48 6.44 13.04
CA TYR A 55 13.69 7.40 14.14
C TYR A 55 13.52 6.77 15.52
N ASN A 56 13.23 5.46 15.61
CA ASN A 56 13.03 4.77 16.87
C ASN A 56 14.32 4.05 17.30
N PRO A 57 14.70 4.09 18.60
CA PRO A 57 15.85 3.34 19.11
C PRO A 57 15.82 1.84 18.84
N LEU A 58 14.62 1.25 18.64
CA LEU A 58 14.45 -0.15 18.31
C LEU A 58 14.53 -0.43 16.80
N TYR A 59 14.96 0.53 15.97
CA TYR A 59 15.00 0.35 14.53
C TYR A 59 15.84 -0.86 14.11
N ASP A 60 15.19 -1.87 13.56
CA ASP A 60 15.76 -3.07 13.00
C ASP A 60 14.87 -3.64 11.89
N PRO A 61 14.90 -3.05 10.69
CA PRO A 61 14.02 -3.47 9.58
C PRO A 61 14.29 -4.92 9.15
N ARG A 62 15.52 -5.42 9.34
CA ARG A 62 15.89 -6.80 9.04
C ARG A 62 15.19 -7.76 10.01
N GLY A 63 15.25 -7.50 11.32
CA GLY A 63 14.54 -8.28 12.33
C GLY A 63 13.02 -8.24 12.11
N ALA A 64 12.47 -7.07 11.79
CA ALA A 64 11.04 -6.94 11.47
C ALA A 64 10.63 -7.74 10.23
N ASN A 65 11.47 -7.79 9.18
CA ASN A 65 11.21 -8.60 8.00
C ASN A 65 11.30 -10.11 8.30
N HIS A 66 12.23 -10.56 9.15
CA HIS A 66 12.29 -11.96 9.60
C HIS A 66 10.98 -12.39 10.26
N ILE A 67 10.39 -11.56 11.12
CA ILE A 67 9.08 -11.87 11.75
C ILE A 67 8.01 -12.10 10.68
N CYS A 68 7.92 -11.21 9.67
CA CYS A 68 6.92 -11.34 8.61
C CYS A 68 7.13 -12.60 7.76
N ILE A 69 8.36 -12.79 7.28
CA ILE A 69 8.68 -13.91 6.35
C ILE A 69 8.52 -15.25 7.07
N THR A 70 9.05 -15.38 8.29
CA THR A 70 8.90 -16.60 9.07
C THR A 70 7.43 -16.90 9.36
N GLY A 71 6.62 -15.90 9.73
CA GLY A 71 5.20 -16.09 9.95
C GLY A 71 4.47 -16.59 8.70
N GLN A 72 4.78 -16.01 7.53
CA GLN A 72 4.22 -16.46 6.25
C GLN A 72 4.63 -17.89 5.91
N LEU A 73 5.90 -18.23 6.04
CA LEU A 73 6.40 -19.59 5.75
C LEU A 73 5.77 -20.63 6.66
N LEU A 74 5.66 -20.35 7.97
CA LEU A 74 5.05 -21.27 8.92
C LEU A 74 3.56 -21.50 8.64
N LEU A 75 2.81 -20.45 8.27
CA LEU A 75 1.41 -20.61 7.89
C LEU A 75 1.25 -21.34 6.55
N THR A 76 2.14 -21.11 5.59
CA THR A 76 2.13 -21.84 4.32
C THR A 76 2.40 -23.32 4.53
N ASP A 77 3.39 -23.67 5.34
CA ASP A 77 3.69 -25.07 5.72
C ASP A 77 2.49 -25.75 6.40
N LEU A 78 1.76 -25.04 7.28
CA LEU A 78 0.53 -25.56 7.87
C LEU A 78 -0.57 -25.78 6.82
N ILE A 79 -0.75 -24.83 5.89
CA ILE A 79 -1.75 -24.94 4.82
C ILE A 79 -1.46 -26.16 3.95
N GLU A 80 -0.21 -26.34 3.50
CA GLU A 80 0.21 -27.48 2.66
C GLU A 80 -0.07 -28.84 3.36
N LYS A 81 0.14 -28.92 4.67
CA LYS A 81 -0.18 -30.11 5.45
C LYS A 81 -1.68 -30.36 5.61
N LEU A 82 -2.47 -29.29 5.71
CA LEU A 82 -3.93 -29.40 5.83
C LEU A 82 -4.62 -29.70 4.48
N GLU A 83 -4.04 -29.29 3.36
CA GLU A 83 -4.60 -29.53 2.03
C GLU A 83 -4.70 -31.00 1.64
N VAL A 84 -3.97 -31.89 2.31
CA VAL A 84 -4.06 -33.34 2.06
C VAL A 84 -5.29 -33.98 2.69
N VAL A 85 -6.02 -33.27 3.57
CA VAL A 85 -7.22 -33.77 4.23
C VAL A 85 -8.42 -33.68 3.29
N ASP A 86 -9.11 -34.80 3.08
CA ASP A 86 -10.26 -34.83 2.19
C ASP A 86 -11.37 -33.85 2.61
N GLY A 87 -11.89 -33.10 1.64
CA GLY A 87 -12.91 -32.06 1.88
C GLY A 87 -12.41 -30.81 2.61
N PHE A 88 -11.09 -30.66 2.81
CA PHE A 88 -10.50 -29.43 3.32
C PHE A 88 -10.70 -28.25 2.34
N SER A 89 -10.92 -27.07 2.88
CA SER A 89 -11.02 -25.84 2.10
C SER A 89 -10.48 -24.67 2.90
N LEU A 90 -9.45 -24.02 2.38
CA LEU A 90 -8.95 -22.77 2.92
C LEU A 90 -9.89 -21.62 2.54
N ILE A 91 -10.57 -21.05 3.52
CA ILE A 91 -11.46 -19.88 3.32
C ILE A 91 -10.66 -18.59 3.28
N GLN A 92 -9.72 -18.45 4.23
CA GLN A 92 -8.88 -17.25 4.35
C GLN A 92 -7.60 -17.56 5.10
N SER A 93 -6.49 -16.96 4.65
CA SER A 93 -5.26 -16.83 5.42
C SER A 93 -5.02 -15.35 5.74
N ASN A 94 -4.65 -15.05 6.97
CA ASN A 94 -4.29 -13.72 7.42
C ASN A 94 -2.88 -13.76 8.05
N THR A 95 -2.43 -12.65 8.63
CA THR A 95 -1.08 -12.48 9.21
C THR A 95 -0.71 -13.55 10.25
N ASP A 96 -1.68 -14.01 11.03
CA ASP A 96 -1.50 -14.83 12.24
C ASP A 96 -2.57 -15.91 12.40
N GLY A 97 -3.34 -16.22 11.37
CA GLY A 97 -4.40 -17.20 11.45
C GLY A 97 -4.97 -17.64 10.11
N LEU A 98 -5.64 -18.78 10.16
CA LEU A 98 -6.33 -19.41 9.05
C LEU A 98 -7.83 -19.51 9.38
N MET A 99 -8.69 -19.31 8.39
CA MET A 99 -10.09 -19.73 8.43
C MET A 99 -10.24 -20.89 7.46
N ILE A 100 -10.63 -22.04 7.99
CA ILE A 100 -10.70 -23.30 7.25
C ILE A 100 -12.09 -23.90 7.37
N LYS A 101 -12.46 -24.69 6.39
CA LYS A 101 -13.67 -25.49 6.39
C LYS A 101 -13.30 -26.94 6.07
N PHE A 102 -13.85 -27.88 6.81
CA PHE A 102 -13.62 -29.31 6.62
C PHE A 102 -14.81 -30.13 7.12
N PRO A 103 -14.98 -31.40 6.67
CA PRO A 103 -16.00 -32.29 7.19
C PRO A 103 -15.73 -32.65 8.66
N VAL A 104 -16.77 -32.67 9.51
CA VAL A 104 -16.65 -32.91 10.96
C VAL A 104 -15.92 -34.23 11.28
N GLN A 105 -16.12 -35.27 10.45
CA GLN A 105 -15.45 -36.56 10.63
C GLN A 105 -13.91 -36.45 10.54
N ASN A 106 -13.40 -35.39 9.93
CA ASN A 106 -11.95 -35.18 9.76
C ASN A 106 -11.35 -34.28 10.85
N GLU A 107 -12.14 -33.85 11.85
CA GLU A 107 -11.69 -32.97 12.93
C GLU A 107 -10.46 -33.55 13.66
N LYS A 108 -10.47 -34.86 13.92
CA LYS A 108 -9.33 -35.53 14.58
C LYS A 108 -8.05 -35.43 13.76
N GLN A 109 -8.11 -35.67 12.45
CA GLN A 109 -6.96 -35.59 11.56
C GLN A 109 -6.42 -34.15 11.46
N ILE A 110 -7.32 -33.15 11.36
CA ILE A 110 -6.95 -31.72 11.39
C ILE A 110 -6.21 -31.37 12.68
N ASN A 111 -6.73 -31.84 13.83
CA ASN A 111 -6.14 -31.56 15.13
C ASN A 111 -4.75 -32.18 15.26
N GLU A 112 -4.57 -33.43 14.83
CA GLU A 112 -3.27 -34.15 14.83
C GLU A 112 -2.22 -33.39 13.98
N ILE A 113 -2.62 -32.86 12.81
CA ILE A 113 -1.73 -32.07 11.95
C ILE A 113 -1.34 -30.75 12.63
N VAL A 114 -2.28 -30.08 13.27
CA VAL A 114 -2.00 -28.80 13.94
C VAL A 114 -1.15 -29.03 15.19
N GLU A 115 -1.41 -30.09 15.99
CA GLU A 115 -0.60 -30.43 17.16
C GLU A 115 0.86 -30.77 16.76
N GLU A 116 1.07 -31.53 15.69
CA GLU A 116 2.42 -31.78 15.14
C GLU A 116 3.11 -30.46 14.76
N TRP A 117 2.38 -29.59 14.08
CA TRP A 117 2.88 -28.30 13.68
C TRP A 117 3.23 -27.42 14.90
N GLU A 118 2.41 -27.39 15.95
CA GLU A 118 2.68 -26.68 17.20
C GLU A 118 3.93 -27.19 17.91
N GLN A 119 4.09 -28.50 18.02
CA GLN A 119 5.26 -29.13 18.64
C GLN A 119 6.56 -28.78 17.88
N ARG A 120 6.51 -28.85 16.55
CA ARG A 120 7.65 -28.56 15.69
C ARG A 120 8.01 -27.07 15.67
N THR A 121 7.02 -26.19 15.66
CA THR A 121 7.23 -24.73 15.58
C THR A 121 7.32 -24.06 16.96
N ARG A 122 6.93 -24.74 18.02
CA ARG A 122 6.83 -24.22 19.40
C ARG A 122 5.89 -23.00 19.49
N LEU A 123 4.97 -22.85 18.54
CA LEU A 123 3.91 -21.85 18.56
C LEU A 123 2.58 -22.49 18.91
N ASN A 124 1.73 -21.76 19.61
CA ASN A 124 0.42 -22.25 20.01
C ASN A 124 -0.67 -21.68 19.14
N MET A 125 -1.64 -22.51 18.74
CA MET A 125 -2.83 -22.12 18.01
C MET A 125 -4.06 -22.12 18.94
N GLU A 126 -4.90 -21.09 18.81
CA GLU A 126 -6.22 -21.06 19.41
C GLU A 126 -7.25 -21.42 18.32
N TYR A 127 -8.18 -22.29 18.64
CA TYR A 127 -9.24 -22.70 17.72
C TYR A 127 -10.52 -21.91 18.06
N THR A 128 -11.13 -21.30 17.07
CA THR A 128 -12.42 -20.62 17.25
C THR A 128 -13.44 -21.21 16.28
N GLU A 129 -14.54 -21.70 16.81
CA GLU A 129 -15.66 -22.18 15.99
C GLU A 129 -16.29 -21.02 15.23
N ILE A 130 -16.59 -21.23 13.94
CA ILE A 130 -17.29 -20.27 13.09
C ILE A 130 -18.59 -20.90 12.63
N HIS A 131 -19.72 -20.32 13.05
CA HIS A 131 -21.05 -20.78 12.66
C HIS A 131 -21.50 -20.22 11.32
N ARG A 132 -21.18 -18.95 11.06
CA ARG A 132 -21.55 -18.25 9.82
C ARG A 132 -20.45 -17.25 9.44
N ILE A 133 -20.13 -17.18 8.15
CA ILE A 133 -19.19 -16.20 7.61
C ILE A 133 -19.78 -15.55 6.35
N ALA A 134 -19.62 -14.23 6.25
CA ALA A 134 -19.81 -13.48 5.02
C ALA A 134 -18.54 -12.69 4.76
N GLN A 135 -17.94 -12.87 3.58
CA GLN A 135 -16.65 -12.30 3.24
C GLN A 135 -16.67 -11.65 1.85
N LYS A 136 -16.33 -10.36 1.81
CA LYS A 136 -16.04 -9.65 0.56
C LYS A 136 -14.58 -9.87 0.15
N ASP A 137 -13.66 -9.68 1.09
CA ASP A 137 -12.21 -9.87 0.95
C ASP A 137 -11.57 -10.08 2.34
N VAL A 138 -10.27 -10.35 2.40
CA VAL A 138 -9.51 -10.62 3.65
C VAL A 138 -9.54 -9.48 4.67
N ASN A 139 -9.91 -8.26 4.26
CA ASN A 139 -10.00 -7.07 5.09
C ASN A 139 -11.44 -6.62 5.36
N ASN A 140 -12.44 -7.23 4.70
CA ASN A 140 -13.85 -6.94 4.89
C ASN A 140 -14.64 -8.25 5.02
N TYR A 141 -14.92 -8.64 6.27
CA TYR A 141 -15.67 -9.84 6.58
C TYR A 141 -16.48 -9.72 7.87
N ILE A 142 -17.46 -10.57 8.01
CA ILE A 142 -18.31 -10.75 9.19
C ILE A 142 -18.28 -12.22 9.54
N VAL A 143 -18.05 -12.55 10.80
CA VAL A 143 -18.09 -13.93 11.31
C VAL A 143 -18.95 -13.99 12.56
N GLN A 144 -19.82 -15.01 12.62
CA GLN A 144 -20.50 -15.40 13.85
C GLN A 144 -19.71 -16.54 14.48
N VAL A 145 -19.08 -16.26 15.63
CA VAL A 145 -18.19 -17.18 16.31
C VAL A 145 -18.89 -17.92 17.43
N GLY A 146 -18.45 -19.13 17.70
CA GLY A 146 -18.80 -19.94 18.86
C GLY A 146 -17.67 -19.95 19.91
N ALA A 147 -17.48 -21.10 20.54
CA ALA A 147 -16.44 -21.28 21.53
C ALA A 147 -15.02 -21.15 20.94
N THR A 148 -14.11 -20.62 21.74
CA THR A 148 -12.68 -20.65 21.48
C THR A 148 -12.02 -21.61 22.47
N TYR A 149 -11.15 -22.48 21.99
CA TYR A 149 -10.52 -23.52 22.78
C TYR A 149 -9.07 -23.79 22.38
N LEU A 150 -8.35 -24.44 23.27
CA LEU A 150 -7.05 -25.04 23.02
C LEU A 150 -7.21 -26.56 22.91
N ILE A 151 -6.40 -27.18 22.07
CA ILE A 151 -6.27 -28.63 22.02
C ILE A 151 -4.86 -28.97 22.49
N ARG A 152 -4.75 -29.90 23.46
CA ARG A 152 -3.48 -30.40 23.98
C ARG A 152 -3.65 -31.87 24.27
N ASP A 153 -2.80 -32.69 23.67
CA ASP A 153 -2.85 -34.16 23.83
C ASP A 153 -4.25 -34.73 23.52
N GLY A 154 -4.92 -34.18 22.51
CA GLY A 154 -6.29 -34.51 22.14
C GLY A 154 -7.39 -33.98 23.10
N ILE A 155 -7.01 -33.25 24.15
CA ILE A 155 -7.97 -32.69 25.13
C ILE A 155 -8.36 -31.26 24.71
N LYS A 156 -9.66 -31.06 24.51
CA LYS A 156 -10.26 -29.77 24.14
C LYS A 156 -10.62 -28.97 25.39
N THR A 157 -9.91 -27.87 25.65
CA THR A 157 -10.14 -26.96 26.77
C THR A 157 -10.73 -25.66 26.27
N VAL A 158 -11.98 -25.36 26.67
CA VAL A 158 -12.64 -24.09 26.31
C VAL A 158 -12.00 -22.95 27.11
N ILE A 159 -11.47 -21.94 26.40
CA ILE A 159 -10.87 -20.73 26.99
C ILE A 159 -11.81 -19.53 26.88
N LYS A 160 -12.80 -19.58 26.00
CA LYS A 160 -13.81 -18.53 25.84
C LYS A 160 -15.07 -19.11 25.19
N ASP A 161 -16.22 -18.89 25.80
CA ASP A 161 -17.53 -19.23 25.24
C ASP A 161 -18.19 -17.96 24.74
N ASP A 162 -18.11 -17.73 23.44
CA ASP A 162 -18.61 -16.53 22.76
C ASP A 162 -20.00 -16.77 22.11
N LYS A 163 -20.92 -17.35 22.81
CA LYS A 163 -22.29 -17.70 22.36
C LYS A 163 -22.81 -16.88 21.18
N ARG A 164 -22.41 -17.25 19.95
CA ARG A 164 -22.79 -16.60 18.68
C ARG A 164 -22.46 -15.10 18.59
N ARG A 165 -21.32 -14.67 19.16
CA ARG A 165 -20.87 -13.30 19.02
C ARG A 165 -20.52 -13.00 17.56
N ILE A 166 -20.93 -11.83 17.08
CA ILE A 166 -20.58 -11.35 15.75
C ILE A 166 -19.30 -10.51 15.85
N ASN A 167 -18.28 -10.92 15.12
CA ASN A 167 -17.05 -10.17 14.92
C ASN A 167 -17.00 -9.63 13.47
N THR A 168 -16.58 -8.39 13.33
CA THR A 168 -16.49 -7.72 12.03
C THR A 168 -15.12 -7.13 11.80
N LYS A 169 -14.70 -7.11 10.53
CA LYS A 169 -13.49 -6.40 10.09
C LYS A 169 -13.78 -5.61 8.82
N GLY A 170 -13.20 -4.40 8.75
CA GLY A 170 -13.22 -3.56 7.56
C GLY A 170 -14.26 -2.45 7.55
N GLY A 171 -14.01 -1.46 6.68
CA GLY A 171 -14.78 -0.21 6.62
C GLY A 171 -16.26 -0.36 6.23
N TYR A 172 -16.66 -1.54 5.75
CA TYR A 172 -18.06 -1.80 5.39
C TYR A 172 -18.93 -2.22 6.58
N VAL A 173 -18.33 -2.71 7.67
CA VAL A 173 -19.07 -3.42 8.72
C VAL A 173 -18.54 -3.18 10.14
N SER A 174 -17.38 -2.57 10.33
CA SER A 174 -16.71 -2.46 11.63
C SER A 174 -17.43 -1.57 12.65
N LEU A 175 -18.36 -0.72 12.20
CA LEU A 175 -19.11 0.21 13.06
C LEU A 175 -20.55 -0.23 13.32
N TRP A 176 -20.90 -1.49 13.08
CA TRP A 176 -22.28 -1.96 13.21
C TRP A 176 -22.86 -1.85 14.65
N GLN A 177 -21.99 -1.87 15.66
CA GLN A 177 -22.37 -1.66 17.07
C GLN A 177 -22.25 -0.20 17.52
N GLY A 178 -21.83 0.71 16.66
CA GLY A 178 -21.65 2.11 16.93
C GLY A 178 -20.33 2.67 16.42
N GLY A 179 -20.25 3.99 16.39
CA GLY A 179 -19.05 4.70 15.99
C GLY A 179 -18.00 4.75 17.10
N ASN A 180 -16.81 5.22 16.73
CA ASN A 180 -15.73 5.48 17.67
C ASN A 180 -15.10 6.86 17.39
N PHE A 181 -14.17 7.32 18.23
CA PHE A 181 -13.59 8.66 18.11
C PHE A 181 -12.80 8.86 16.80
N LYS A 182 -12.36 7.78 16.12
CA LYS A 182 -11.65 7.84 14.82
C LYS A 182 -12.59 7.83 13.65
N ASN A 183 -13.72 7.15 13.77
CA ASN A 183 -14.69 6.98 12.70
C ASN A 183 -16.09 6.75 13.26
N ASN A 184 -17.05 7.51 12.74
CA ASN A 184 -18.47 7.41 13.06
C ASN A 184 -19.34 7.65 11.81
N SER A 185 -18.85 7.22 10.64
CA SER A 185 -19.50 7.44 9.35
C SER A 185 -20.33 6.22 8.94
N LEU A 186 -21.57 6.46 8.47
CA LEU A 186 -22.46 5.44 7.90
C LEU A 186 -22.71 4.24 8.84
N ILE A 187 -22.94 4.50 10.12
CA ILE A 187 -23.19 3.46 11.13
C ILE A 187 -24.41 2.63 10.76
N ILE A 188 -25.51 3.29 10.33
CA ILE A 188 -26.77 2.62 10.00
C ILE A 188 -26.63 1.65 8.84
N VAL A 189 -25.84 2.02 7.81
CA VAL A 189 -25.57 1.16 6.67
C VAL A 189 -24.78 -0.08 7.09
N GLN A 190 -23.76 0.10 7.95
CA GLN A 190 -22.97 -1.00 8.47
C GLN A 190 -23.79 -1.94 9.34
N LYS A 191 -24.68 -1.39 10.18
CA LYS A 191 -25.63 -2.14 10.99
C LYS A 191 -26.57 -2.95 10.10
N ALA A 192 -27.20 -2.33 9.10
CA ALA A 192 -28.12 -3.01 8.18
C ALA A 192 -27.44 -4.14 7.40
N VAL A 193 -26.18 -3.97 6.97
CA VAL A 193 -25.42 -5.03 6.29
C VAL A 193 -25.17 -6.22 7.22
N VAL A 194 -24.74 -5.98 8.46
CA VAL A 194 -24.46 -7.05 9.41
C VAL A 194 -25.74 -7.78 9.83
N GLU A 195 -26.80 -7.04 10.17
CA GLU A 195 -28.09 -7.62 10.55
C GLU A 195 -28.71 -8.46 9.42
N HIS A 196 -28.59 -7.99 8.18
CA HIS A 196 -29.06 -8.76 7.04
C HIS A 196 -28.27 -10.05 6.82
N LEU A 197 -26.92 -9.97 6.82
CA LEU A 197 -26.06 -11.11 6.50
C LEU A 197 -25.94 -12.14 7.63
N MET A 198 -26.13 -11.73 8.87
CA MET A 198 -25.97 -12.62 10.05
C MET A 198 -27.30 -13.04 10.68
N ASN A 199 -28.30 -12.16 10.68
CA ASN A 199 -29.56 -12.36 11.40
C ASN A 199 -30.78 -12.40 10.46
N ASP A 200 -30.56 -12.34 9.12
CA ASP A 200 -31.58 -12.35 8.08
C ASP A 200 -32.63 -11.22 8.21
N VAL A 201 -32.27 -10.10 8.86
CA VAL A 201 -33.14 -8.93 9.03
C VAL A 201 -33.22 -8.14 7.71
N PRO A 202 -34.39 -7.75 7.22
CA PRO A 202 -34.50 -6.89 6.04
C PRO A 202 -33.82 -5.53 6.25
N VAL A 203 -33.09 -5.07 5.22
CA VAL A 203 -32.38 -3.77 5.24
C VAL A 203 -33.35 -2.63 5.49
N GLU A 204 -34.51 -2.67 4.86
CA GLU A 204 -35.58 -1.69 4.96
C GLU A 204 -36.08 -1.54 6.41
N LYS A 205 -36.15 -2.66 7.14
CA LYS A 205 -36.54 -2.65 8.56
C LYS A 205 -35.48 -1.93 9.40
N THR A 206 -34.21 -2.34 9.29
CA THR A 206 -33.13 -1.73 10.12
C THR A 206 -32.97 -0.24 9.87
N ILE A 207 -33.06 0.22 8.61
CA ILE A 207 -32.91 1.63 8.25
C ILE A 207 -34.20 2.41 8.50
N GLY A 208 -35.36 1.80 8.21
CA GLY A 208 -36.66 2.43 8.41
C GLY A 208 -36.98 2.76 9.87
N GLU A 209 -36.63 1.85 10.79
CA GLU A 209 -36.87 1.99 12.23
C GLU A 209 -35.80 2.85 12.95
N ALA A 210 -34.74 3.28 12.26
CA ALA A 210 -33.69 4.08 12.89
C ALA A 210 -34.15 5.50 13.20
N GLU A 211 -33.97 5.93 14.47
CA GLU A 211 -34.38 7.23 15.00
C GLU A 211 -33.22 8.20 15.25
N ASN A 212 -31.98 7.67 15.32
CA ASN A 212 -30.80 8.49 15.59
C ASN A 212 -30.23 9.07 14.31
N VAL A 213 -30.35 10.37 14.10
CA VAL A 213 -29.83 11.08 12.90
C VAL A 213 -28.33 10.86 12.71
N PHE A 214 -27.56 10.75 13.79
CA PHE A 214 -26.10 10.58 13.69
C PHE A 214 -25.67 9.22 13.11
N ASP A 215 -26.53 8.22 13.10
CA ASP A 215 -26.23 6.93 12.49
C ASP A 215 -26.21 7.00 10.95
N PHE A 216 -26.84 8.01 10.37
CA PHE A 216 -26.89 8.27 8.93
C PHE A 216 -25.75 9.16 8.45
N GLN A 217 -25.00 9.81 9.33
CA GLN A 217 -23.96 10.77 8.95
C GLN A 217 -22.85 10.16 8.11
N MET A 218 -22.39 10.92 7.13
CA MET A 218 -21.17 10.67 6.36
C MET A 218 -20.14 11.73 6.73
N ILE A 219 -18.95 11.31 7.15
CA ILE A 219 -17.86 12.24 7.46
C ILE A 219 -16.97 12.40 6.23
N CYS A 220 -17.10 13.55 5.58
CA CYS A 220 -16.36 13.89 4.38
C CYS A 220 -15.16 14.77 4.71
N LYS A 221 -13.96 14.35 4.28
CA LYS A 221 -12.69 15.06 4.54
C LYS A 221 -12.03 15.48 3.24
N THR A 222 -11.62 16.74 3.17
CA THR A 222 -10.81 17.26 2.08
C THR A 222 -9.35 17.30 2.51
N GLY A 223 -8.49 16.52 1.81
CA GLY A 223 -7.05 16.44 2.10
C GLY A 223 -6.31 17.74 1.84
N GLY A 224 -5.12 17.88 2.43
CA GLY A 224 -4.29 19.09 2.36
C GLY A 224 -3.81 19.48 0.96
N THR A 225 -3.91 18.58 -0.02
CA THR A 225 -3.56 18.85 -1.44
C THR A 225 -4.63 19.61 -2.22
N PHE A 226 -5.81 19.83 -1.61
CA PHE A 226 -6.92 20.62 -2.16
C PHE A 226 -7.02 21.97 -1.44
N ASP A 227 -7.47 22.98 -2.17
CA ASP A 227 -7.53 24.36 -1.67
C ASP A 227 -8.65 24.51 -0.64
N ASN A 228 -9.87 24.08 -0.99
CA ASN A 228 -11.06 24.16 -0.13
C ASN A 228 -12.09 23.07 -0.49
N THR A 229 -13.22 23.10 0.23
CA THR A 229 -14.42 22.30 -0.02
C THR A 229 -15.57 23.22 -0.36
N VAL A 230 -16.34 22.88 -1.38
CA VAL A 230 -17.50 23.67 -1.86
C VAL A 230 -18.73 22.78 -1.91
N TRP A 231 -19.82 23.28 -1.38
CA TRP A 231 -21.15 22.66 -1.40
C TRP A 231 -22.05 23.41 -2.36
N ALA A 232 -22.72 22.70 -3.26
CA ALA A 232 -23.70 23.27 -4.18
C ALA A 232 -25.07 23.39 -3.49
N VAL A 233 -25.70 24.56 -3.53
CA VAL A 233 -27.04 24.81 -3.00
C VAL A 233 -27.80 25.66 -4.01
N GLY A 234 -28.73 25.07 -4.77
CA GLY A 234 -29.31 25.74 -5.94
C GLY A 234 -28.23 26.14 -6.93
N ASP A 235 -28.24 27.40 -7.34
CA ASP A 235 -27.23 27.99 -8.22
C ASP A 235 -25.93 28.42 -7.49
N ASP A 236 -25.96 28.43 -6.16
CA ASP A 236 -24.86 28.91 -5.33
C ASP A 236 -23.82 27.81 -5.06
N LYS A 237 -22.57 28.26 -4.84
CA LYS A 237 -21.43 27.41 -4.43
C LYS A 237 -20.87 27.96 -3.13
N ILE A 238 -21.26 27.33 -2.03
CA ILE A 238 -20.92 27.74 -0.67
C ILE A 238 -19.62 27.08 -0.25
N THR A 239 -18.61 27.84 0.15
CA THR A 239 -17.39 27.31 0.74
C THR A 239 -17.70 26.82 2.17
N VAL A 240 -17.38 25.55 2.43
CA VAL A 240 -17.55 24.90 3.73
C VAL A 240 -16.21 24.47 4.30
N GLN A 241 -16.19 24.05 5.55
CA GLN A 241 -14.96 23.59 6.21
C GLN A 241 -14.37 22.32 5.54
N ARG A 242 -13.14 21.94 5.89
CA ARG A 242 -12.46 20.77 5.30
C ARG A 242 -12.99 19.43 5.77
N VAL A 243 -13.63 19.39 6.92
CA VAL A 243 -14.26 18.19 7.49
C VAL A 243 -15.73 18.51 7.70
N ASN A 244 -16.60 17.79 7.01
CA ASN A 244 -18.03 18.06 7.03
C ASN A 244 -18.79 16.79 7.40
N ARG A 245 -19.88 16.97 8.13
CA ARG A 245 -20.93 15.98 8.34
C ARG A 245 -21.98 16.18 7.25
N VAL A 246 -22.24 15.11 6.51
CA VAL A 246 -23.10 15.16 5.32
C VAL A 246 -24.17 14.08 5.43
N TYR A 247 -25.37 14.40 4.97
CA TYR A 247 -26.52 13.50 4.92
C TYR A 247 -27.16 13.50 3.52
N ALA A 248 -27.71 12.37 3.12
CA ALA A 248 -28.59 12.29 1.97
C ALA A 248 -29.95 12.93 2.31
N VAL A 249 -30.46 13.77 1.44
CA VAL A 249 -31.78 14.44 1.57
C VAL A 249 -32.49 14.39 0.23
N SER A 250 -33.86 14.44 0.27
CA SER A 250 -34.69 14.39 -0.92
C SER A 250 -34.88 15.78 -1.57
N ASP A 251 -34.50 16.88 -0.90
CA ASP A 251 -34.68 18.24 -1.40
C ASP A 251 -33.61 18.57 -2.47
N GLU A 252 -34.05 18.67 -3.72
CA GLU A 252 -33.22 18.86 -4.92
C GLU A 252 -32.44 20.20 -4.92
N LYS A 253 -32.80 21.17 -4.06
CA LYS A 253 -32.02 22.40 -3.92
C LYS A 253 -30.61 22.16 -3.37
N TYR A 254 -30.40 21.04 -2.62
CA TYR A 254 -29.10 20.65 -2.09
C TYR A 254 -28.41 19.72 -3.09
N GLY A 255 -27.26 20.15 -3.59
CA GLY A 255 -26.49 19.42 -4.59
C GLY A 255 -25.23 18.77 -4.01
N LEU A 256 -24.28 18.54 -4.87
CA LEU A 256 -23.06 17.80 -4.58
C LEU A 256 -22.06 18.58 -3.71
N LEU A 257 -21.22 17.84 -3.02
CA LEU A 257 -20.03 18.35 -2.34
C LEU A 257 -18.79 18.17 -3.24
N TYR A 258 -17.97 19.20 -3.37
CA TYR A 258 -16.79 19.23 -4.22
C TYR A 258 -15.53 19.55 -3.43
N LYS A 259 -14.40 18.98 -3.86
CA LYS A 259 -13.04 19.43 -3.50
C LYS A 259 -12.55 20.36 -4.59
N VAL A 260 -11.93 21.45 -4.22
CA VAL A 260 -11.35 22.42 -5.17
C VAL A 260 -9.85 22.28 -5.22
N LYS A 261 -9.28 22.24 -6.43
CA LYS A 261 -7.84 22.26 -6.66
C LYS A 261 -7.54 23.13 -7.88
N ALA A 262 -6.73 24.16 -7.69
CA ALA A 262 -6.38 25.13 -8.74
C ALA A 262 -7.63 25.65 -9.49
N GLY A 263 -8.67 26.04 -8.75
CA GLY A 263 -9.94 26.55 -9.28
C GLY A 263 -10.85 25.49 -9.93
N ARG A 264 -10.46 24.23 -10.04
CA ARG A 264 -11.27 23.15 -10.61
C ARG A 264 -12.04 22.39 -9.53
N LEU A 265 -13.31 22.10 -9.83
CA LEU A 265 -14.19 21.32 -8.97
C LEU A 265 -14.00 19.82 -9.22
N HIS A 266 -13.76 19.05 -8.17
CA HIS A 266 -13.70 17.61 -8.19
C HIS A 266 -14.79 17.05 -7.28
N LYS A 267 -15.70 16.24 -7.81
CA LYS A 267 -16.77 15.59 -7.02
C LYS A 267 -16.16 14.84 -5.83
N MET A 268 -16.73 15.03 -4.65
CA MET A 268 -16.39 14.23 -3.48
C MET A 268 -16.87 12.79 -3.73
N PRO A 269 -16.04 11.75 -3.59
CA PRO A 269 -16.47 10.36 -3.79
C PRO A 269 -17.49 9.95 -2.72
N ASP A 270 -18.38 9.03 -3.08
CA ASP A 270 -19.36 8.37 -2.20
C ASP A 270 -20.35 9.31 -1.49
N VAL A 271 -20.48 10.55 -1.95
CA VAL A 271 -21.47 11.52 -1.46
C VAL A 271 -22.75 11.41 -2.32
N PRO A 272 -23.97 11.48 -1.72
CA PRO A 272 -25.22 11.47 -2.46
C PRO A 272 -25.34 12.65 -3.43
N GLU A 273 -26.17 12.52 -4.43
CA GLU A 273 -26.44 13.58 -5.41
C GLU A 273 -27.06 14.82 -4.76
N HIS A 274 -28.01 14.57 -3.85
CA HIS A 274 -28.62 15.59 -3.00
C HIS A 274 -28.11 15.41 -1.58
N CYS A 275 -27.21 16.29 -1.14
CA CYS A 275 -26.60 16.18 0.17
C CYS A 275 -26.74 17.46 0.99
N TYR A 276 -27.06 17.32 2.24
CA TYR A 276 -27.09 18.41 3.23
C TYR A 276 -25.83 18.39 4.09
N VAL A 277 -25.15 19.52 4.17
CA VAL A 277 -23.99 19.69 5.07
C VAL A 277 -24.48 20.21 6.41
N ASP A 278 -24.53 19.32 7.42
CA ASP A 278 -25.00 19.64 8.76
C ASP A 278 -23.89 19.55 9.80
N ASN A 279 -23.11 20.61 9.92
CA ASN A 279 -22.11 20.72 10.98
C ASN A 279 -22.70 21.27 12.30
N ASN A 280 -23.97 21.73 12.29
CA ASN A 280 -24.62 22.42 13.40
C ASN A 280 -25.74 21.60 14.08
N ASN A 281 -25.99 20.34 13.66
CA ASN A 281 -27.02 19.44 14.17
C ASN A 281 -28.45 19.99 14.04
N VAL A 282 -28.76 20.54 12.87
CA VAL A 282 -30.09 21.10 12.57
C VAL A 282 -31.05 20.05 12.02
N LEU A 283 -30.48 19.09 11.25
CA LEU A 283 -31.26 18.07 10.52
C LEU A 283 -31.93 17.09 11.48
N LYS A 284 -33.14 16.67 11.15
CA LYS A 284 -33.88 15.62 11.86
C LYS A 284 -33.98 14.37 11.01
N VAL A 285 -34.27 13.23 11.64
CA VAL A 285 -34.38 11.93 10.95
C VAL A 285 -35.42 11.94 9.82
N GLN A 286 -36.50 12.67 9.97
CA GLN A 286 -37.55 12.80 8.96
C GLN A 286 -37.11 13.51 7.68
N ASP A 287 -36.02 14.29 7.74
CA ASP A 287 -35.49 15.05 6.59
C ASP A 287 -34.50 14.21 5.77
N ILE A 288 -34.17 12.99 6.25
CA ILE A 288 -33.17 12.10 5.64
C ILE A 288 -33.82 11.27 4.54
N ASP A 289 -33.18 11.23 3.39
CA ASP A 289 -33.49 10.28 2.32
C ASP A 289 -33.02 8.87 2.72
N LYS A 290 -33.89 8.10 3.37
CA LYS A 290 -33.60 6.73 3.82
C LYS A 290 -33.37 5.77 2.65
N GLU A 291 -33.98 6.01 1.48
CA GLU A 291 -33.80 5.14 0.30
C GLU A 291 -32.36 5.12 -0.19
N PHE A 292 -31.66 6.25 -0.18
CA PHE A 292 -30.22 6.31 -0.47
C PHE A 292 -29.41 5.32 0.40
N TYR A 293 -29.70 5.26 1.71
CA TYR A 293 -28.97 4.37 2.63
C TYR A 293 -29.37 2.91 2.45
N ILE A 294 -30.62 2.64 2.11
CA ILE A 294 -31.12 1.30 1.75
C ILE A 294 -30.38 0.79 0.52
N ASP A 295 -30.31 1.59 -0.54
CA ASP A 295 -29.62 1.24 -1.76
C ASP A 295 -28.11 1.03 -1.54
N LEU A 296 -27.50 1.89 -0.74
CA LEU A 296 -26.09 1.75 -0.36
C LEU A 296 -25.83 0.44 0.43
N ALA A 297 -26.72 0.08 1.36
CA ALA A 297 -26.62 -1.17 2.10
C ALA A 297 -26.81 -2.38 1.19
N LYS A 298 -27.82 -2.37 0.30
CA LYS A 298 -28.04 -3.41 -0.70
C LYS A 298 -26.83 -3.60 -1.63
N LYS A 299 -26.23 -2.50 -2.07
CA LYS A 299 -25.00 -2.53 -2.88
C LYS A 299 -23.84 -3.20 -2.12
N ARG A 300 -23.63 -2.85 -0.84
CA ARG A 300 -22.60 -3.48 -0.01
C ARG A 300 -22.86 -4.97 0.24
N ILE A 301 -24.13 -5.35 0.46
CA ILE A 301 -24.52 -6.77 0.58
C ILE A 301 -24.21 -7.51 -0.72
N ALA A 302 -24.52 -6.92 -1.88
CA ALA A 302 -24.21 -7.51 -3.16
C ALA A 302 -22.68 -7.69 -3.38
N ASP A 303 -21.85 -6.78 -2.84
CA ASP A 303 -20.40 -6.94 -2.83
C ASP A 303 -19.95 -8.14 -1.98
N PHE A 304 -20.54 -8.35 -0.80
CA PHE A 304 -20.28 -9.52 0.05
C PHE A 304 -20.72 -10.84 -0.62
N LEU A 305 -21.83 -10.82 -1.35
CA LEU A 305 -22.35 -11.98 -2.07
C LEU A 305 -21.66 -12.21 -3.43
N GLY A 306 -20.71 -11.37 -3.80
CA GLY A 306 -20.00 -11.45 -5.08
C GLY A 306 -20.86 -11.07 -6.31
N LYS A 307 -22.08 -10.55 -6.10
CA LYS A 307 -23.02 -10.20 -7.19
C LYS A 307 -22.61 -8.95 -7.97
N ASN A 308 -21.83 -8.05 -7.35
CA ASN A 308 -21.28 -6.83 -7.96
C ASN A 308 -19.86 -7.02 -8.52
N LYS A 309 -19.28 -8.18 -8.40
CA LYS A 309 -18.11 -8.45 -9.22
C LYS A 309 -18.58 -8.29 -10.65
N LYS A 310 -18.31 -7.11 -11.28
CA LYS A 310 -18.18 -7.05 -12.73
C LYS A 310 -17.37 -8.28 -13.04
N THR A 311 -17.99 -9.25 -13.63
CA THR A 311 -17.33 -10.46 -14.08
C THR A 311 -16.12 -9.98 -14.88
N ARG A 312 -14.97 -9.94 -14.24
CA ARG A 312 -13.76 -10.29 -14.93
C ARG A 312 -14.14 -11.65 -15.48
N THR A 313 -14.53 -11.64 -16.73
CA THR A 313 -14.88 -12.83 -17.46
C THR A 313 -13.79 -13.86 -17.22
N PRO A 314 -14.02 -14.87 -16.38
CA PRO A 314 -13.01 -15.87 -16.20
C PRO A 314 -13.72 -17.20 -16.31
N ARG A 315 -13.31 -18.03 -17.12
CA ARG A 315 -13.70 -19.41 -17.26
C ARG A 315 -14.72 -19.75 -18.35
N LYS A 316 -15.75 -18.94 -18.60
CA LYS A 316 -16.66 -19.24 -19.75
C LYS A 316 -16.03 -18.90 -21.10
N GLU A 317 -15.07 -17.97 -21.16
CA GLU A 317 -14.27 -17.77 -22.36
C GLU A 317 -13.19 -18.83 -22.50
N VAL A 318 -12.60 -19.31 -21.41
CA VAL A 318 -11.68 -20.46 -21.47
C VAL A 318 -12.43 -21.73 -21.90
N GLU A 319 -13.66 -21.95 -21.43
CA GLU A 319 -14.50 -23.06 -21.91
C GLU A 319 -15.08 -22.84 -23.33
N LYS A 320 -15.35 -21.57 -23.73
CA LYS A 320 -15.70 -21.25 -25.12
C LYS A 320 -14.50 -21.26 -26.06
N MET A 321 -13.29 -20.92 -25.58
CA MET A 321 -12.05 -21.12 -26.34
C MET A 321 -11.68 -22.61 -26.44
N ALA A 322 -12.06 -23.42 -25.46
CA ALA A 322 -11.87 -24.88 -25.54
C ALA A 322 -12.85 -25.57 -26.51
N THR A 323 -13.91 -24.86 -26.99
CA THR A 323 -14.85 -25.37 -27.99
C THR A 323 -14.77 -24.71 -29.37
N ALA A 324 -13.97 -23.65 -29.54
CA ALA A 324 -13.53 -23.19 -30.86
C ALA A 324 -12.44 -24.16 -31.33
N LYS A 325 -12.55 -24.67 -32.57
CA LYS A 325 -11.56 -25.57 -33.19
C LYS A 325 -10.15 -25.21 -32.74
N THR A 326 -9.56 -26.03 -31.91
CA THR A 326 -8.17 -25.90 -31.46
C THR A 326 -7.30 -26.12 -32.69
N GLU A 327 -6.75 -25.03 -33.21
CA GLU A 327 -5.58 -25.13 -34.09
C GLU A 327 -4.49 -25.78 -33.26
N ASP A 328 -4.00 -26.93 -33.73
CA ASP A 328 -2.98 -27.72 -33.04
C ASP A 328 -1.61 -27.07 -33.24
N PHE A 329 -1.20 -26.22 -32.29
CA PHE A 329 0.11 -25.59 -32.27
C PHE A 329 1.23 -26.45 -31.66
N SER A 330 0.92 -27.69 -31.26
CA SER A 330 1.90 -28.59 -30.61
C SER A 330 3.09 -28.95 -31.52
N LYS A 331 2.89 -28.90 -32.84
CA LYS A 331 3.93 -29.16 -33.82
C LYS A 331 4.91 -27.99 -34.04
N MET A 332 4.51 -26.77 -33.63
CA MET A 332 5.37 -25.58 -33.78
C MET A 332 6.50 -25.63 -32.75
N ASN A 333 7.70 -25.24 -33.21
CA ASN A 333 8.79 -24.99 -32.28
C ASN A 333 8.64 -23.63 -31.60
N VAL A 334 9.44 -23.36 -30.55
CA VAL A 334 9.35 -22.14 -29.74
C VAL A 334 9.52 -20.86 -30.57
N TYR A 335 10.33 -20.88 -31.62
CA TYR A 335 10.56 -19.71 -32.48
C TYR A 335 9.35 -19.42 -33.37
N GLN A 336 8.72 -20.47 -33.92
CA GLN A 336 7.47 -20.32 -34.69
C GLN A 336 6.33 -19.78 -33.80
N LYS A 337 6.19 -20.30 -32.57
CA LYS A 337 5.23 -19.80 -31.60
C LYS A 337 5.49 -18.35 -31.22
N LEU A 338 6.74 -17.99 -30.96
CA LEU A 338 7.12 -16.61 -30.64
C LEU A 338 6.81 -15.66 -31.81
N ALA A 339 7.10 -16.05 -33.04
CA ALA A 339 6.78 -15.25 -34.23
C ALA A 339 5.27 -15.03 -34.37
N ALA A 340 4.45 -16.07 -34.15
CA ALA A 340 3.01 -15.96 -34.20
C ALA A 340 2.46 -15.07 -33.05
N ILE A 341 2.99 -15.21 -31.84
CA ILE A 341 2.64 -14.37 -30.68
C ILE A 341 2.93 -12.89 -30.98
N ARG A 342 4.11 -12.58 -31.51
CA ARG A 342 4.49 -11.22 -31.88
C ARG A 342 3.57 -10.61 -32.92
N LEU A 343 3.24 -11.39 -33.96
CA LEU A 343 2.35 -10.95 -35.03
C LEU A 343 0.96 -10.65 -34.52
N GLU A 344 0.36 -11.53 -33.72
CA GLU A 344 -0.96 -11.30 -33.11
C GLU A 344 -0.94 -10.15 -32.12
N PHE A 345 0.10 -10.03 -31.31
CA PHE A 345 0.25 -8.92 -30.39
C PHE A 345 0.32 -7.56 -31.11
N ALA A 346 1.03 -7.50 -32.23
CA ALA A 346 1.12 -6.29 -33.05
C ALA A 346 -0.23 -5.87 -33.66
N HIS A 347 -1.12 -6.84 -33.92
CA HIS A 347 -2.46 -6.56 -34.40
C HIS A 347 -3.47 -6.29 -33.26
N ALA A 348 -3.10 -6.53 -32.01
CA ALA A 348 -3.94 -6.25 -30.87
C ALA A 348 -4.03 -4.72 -30.66
N ASN A 349 -5.26 -4.20 -30.66
CA ASN A 349 -5.49 -2.75 -30.50
C ASN A 349 -5.35 -2.32 -29.03
N ILE A 350 -4.12 -2.32 -28.52
CA ILE A 350 -3.80 -2.00 -27.14
C ILE A 350 -3.58 -0.50 -26.99
N LYS A 351 -4.27 0.12 -26.04
CA LYS A 351 -4.12 1.56 -25.75
C LYS A 351 -2.98 1.81 -24.78
N LYS A 352 -2.14 2.79 -25.07
CA LYS A 352 -1.12 3.29 -24.14
C LYS A 352 -1.79 4.09 -23.04
N THR A 353 -1.55 3.75 -21.77
CA THR A 353 -2.12 4.47 -20.62
C THR A 353 -1.09 5.25 -19.83
N GLY A 354 0.20 4.95 -19.98
CA GLY A 354 1.29 5.72 -19.38
C GLY A 354 1.49 7.06 -20.08
N LYS A 355 1.72 8.12 -19.30
CA LYS A 355 2.02 9.47 -19.81
C LYS A 355 3.27 9.98 -19.13
N ASN A 356 4.25 10.43 -19.92
CA ASN A 356 5.41 11.13 -19.40
C ASN A 356 5.10 12.65 -19.37
N PRO A 357 4.96 13.27 -18.19
CA PRO A 357 4.59 14.70 -18.09
C PRO A 357 5.72 15.65 -18.53
N TYR A 358 6.96 15.15 -18.63
CA TYR A 358 8.13 15.98 -18.97
C TYR A 358 8.48 15.94 -20.46
N ALA A 359 8.17 14.84 -21.15
CA ALA A 359 8.51 14.63 -22.56
C ALA A 359 7.27 14.50 -23.45
N GLU A 360 6.07 14.69 -22.92
CA GLU A 360 4.75 14.71 -23.59
C GLU A 360 4.44 13.50 -24.50
N PHE A 361 5.03 12.32 -24.22
CA PHE A 361 4.72 11.09 -24.97
C PHE A 361 3.94 10.08 -24.12
N GLU A 362 3.14 9.25 -24.81
CA GLU A 362 2.41 8.13 -24.23
C GLU A 362 3.18 6.83 -24.41
N TYR A 363 3.22 6.00 -23.36
CA TYR A 363 3.90 4.71 -23.36
C TYR A 363 3.02 3.59 -22.80
N PHE A 364 3.37 2.34 -23.10
CA PHE A 364 2.71 1.18 -22.53
C PHE A 364 3.16 0.94 -21.08
N GLU A 365 2.22 0.85 -20.17
CA GLU A 365 2.46 0.32 -18.82
C GLU A 365 2.34 -1.21 -18.82
N LEU A 366 2.89 -1.88 -17.81
CA LEU A 366 2.77 -3.35 -17.68
C LEU A 366 1.32 -3.82 -17.69
N LYS A 367 0.41 -3.05 -17.10
CA LYS A 367 -1.02 -3.37 -17.09
C LYS A 367 -1.67 -3.38 -18.49
N ASP A 368 -1.07 -2.67 -19.46
CA ASP A 368 -1.55 -2.61 -20.84
C ASP A 368 -1.04 -3.83 -21.64
N ILE A 369 0.18 -4.27 -21.38
CA ILE A 369 0.86 -5.33 -22.12
C ILE A 369 0.52 -6.72 -21.60
N VAL A 370 0.65 -6.93 -20.28
CA VAL A 370 0.65 -8.26 -19.64
C VAL A 370 -0.64 -9.05 -19.87
N PRO A 371 -1.86 -8.47 -19.82
CA PRO A 371 -3.08 -9.25 -20.06
C PRO A 371 -3.11 -9.91 -21.43
N THR A 372 -2.91 -9.13 -22.49
CA THR A 372 -2.92 -9.64 -23.87
C THR A 372 -1.75 -10.60 -24.14
N ALA A 373 -0.56 -10.29 -23.60
CA ALA A 373 0.59 -11.18 -23.72
C ALA A 373 0.30 -12.57 -23.10
N ASN A 374 -0.28 -12.62 -21.90
CA ASN A 374 -0.60 -13.88 -21.24
C ASN A 374 -1.70 -14.68 -21.97
N GLU A 375 -2.68 -14.01 -22.57
CA GLU A 375 -3.69 -14.66 -23.42
C GLU A 375 -3.02 -15.33 -24.64
N LEU A 376 -2.09 -14.65 -25.30
CA LEU A 376 -1.36 -15.20 -26.42
C LEU A 376 -0.39 -16.31 -26.00
N PHE A 377 0.32 -16.17 -24.88
CA PHE A 377 1.16 -17.25 -24.36
C PHE A 377 0.34 -18.51 -24.06
N ALA A 378 -0.83 -18.36 -23.44
CA ALA A 378 -1.74 -19.47 -23.19
C ALA A 378 -2.27 -20.09 -24.50
N LYS A 379 -2.64 -19.28 -25.49
CA LYS A 379 -3.10 -19.75 -26.80
C LYS A 379 -2.08 -20.64 -27.49
N TYR A 380 -0.79 -20.24 -27.46
CA TYR A 380 0.30 -20.97 -28.10
C TYR A 380 0.98 -21.99 -27.18
N ASN A 381 0.40 -22.27 -26.01
CA ASN A 381 0.96 -23.16 -25.00
C ASN A 381 2.42 -22.86 -24.66
N CYS A 382 2.70 -21.57 -24.35
CA CYS A 382 3.99 -21.05 -23.93
C CYS A 382 3.90 -20.47 -22.51
N THR A 383 5.04 -20.37 -21.83
CA THR A 383 5.16 -19.72 -20.51
C THR A 383 6.36 -18.80 -20.51
N LEU A 384 6.14 -17.53 -20.10
CA LEU A 384 7.22 -16.56 -19.93
C LEU A 384 7.59 -16.44 -18.44
N ILE A 385 8.86 -16.70 -18.13
CA ILE A 385 9.43 -16.56 -16.78
C ILE A 385 10.42 -15.40 -16.79
N CYS A 386 10.18 -14.38 -15.95
CA CYS A 386 11.12 -13.27 -15.75
C CYS A 386 11.90 -13.50 -14.45
N ALA A 387 13.21 -13.37 -14.49
CA ALA A 387 14.09 -13.50 -13.35
C ALA A 387 15.12 -12.35 -13.29
N PHE A 388 15.60 -12.08 -12.08
CA PHE A 388 16.61 -11.07 -11.80
C PHE A 388 17.75 -11.77 -11.08
N ASP A 389 18.94 -11.64 -11.61
CA ASP A 389 20.11 -12.30 -11.08
C ASP A 389 20.90 -11.36 -10.13
N GLN A 390 21.70 -11.96 -9.27
CA GLN A 390 22.55 -11.24 -8.29
C GLN A 390 23.65 -10.39 -8.94
N LEU A 391 23.92 -10.59 -10.24
CA LEU A 391 24.91 -9.87 -11.03
C LEU A 391 24.35 -8.63 -11.75
N ASN A 392 23.17 -8.15 -11.32
CA ASN A 392 22.45 -7.05 -11.94
C ASN A 392 22.10 -7.31 -13.42
N PHE A 393 21.62 -8.50 -13.72
CA PHE A 393 21.13 -8.89 -15.03
C PHE A 393 19.66 -9.30 -14.94
N ALA A 394 18.82 -8.75 -15.83
CA ALA A 394 17.43 -9.14 -15.97
C ALA A 394 17.27 -10.07 -17.16
N ASN A 395 16.56 -11.17 -16.99
CA ASN A 395 16.25 -12.09 -18.05
C ASN A 395 14.77 -12.47 -18.08
N ALA A 396 14.30 -12.85 -19.27
CA ALA A 396 13.01 -13.46 -19.52
C ALA A 396 13.21 -14.67 -20.41
N VAL A 397 12.66 -15.81 -20.00
CA VAL A 397 12.76 -17.06 -20.74
C VAL A 397 11.36 -17.48 -21.17
N LEU A 398 11.14 -17.59 -22.48
CA LEU A 398 9.91 -18.12 -23.05
C LEU A 398 10.09 -19.63 -23.28
N TYR A 399 9.34 -20.43 -22.57
CA TYR A 399 9.32 -21.88 -22.69
C TYR A 399 8.16 -22.36 -23.58
N ASN A 400 8.43 -23.36 -24.42
CA ASN A 400 7.40 -24.09 -25.12
C ASN A 400 6.85 -25.22 -24.23
N ALA A 401 5.63 -25.06 -23.71
CA ALA A 401 5.05 -26.05 -22.80
C ALA A 401 4.76 -27.42 -23.45
N ASP A 402 4.63 -27.47 -24.79
CA ASP A 402 4.51 -28.74 -25.53
C ASP A 402 5.85 -29.47 -25.66
N LYS A 403 6.96 -28.73 -25.57
CA LYS A 403 8.33 -29.21 -25.69
C LYS A 403 9.21 -28.46 -24.69
N PRO A 404 9.26 -28.86 -23.43
CA PRO A 404 9.88 -28.11 -22.33
C PRO A 404 11.38 -27.82 -22.52
N ASP A 405 12.07 -28.61 -23.35
CA ASP A 405 13.49 -28.41 -23.68
C ASP A 405 13.72 -27.25 -24.68
N GLU A 406 12.64 -26.75 -25.31
CA GLU A 406 12.71 -25.61 -26.23
C GLU A 406 12.43 -24.32 -25.48
N CYS A 407 13.39 -23.39 -25.45
CA CYS A 407 13.19 -22.07 -24.88
C CYS A 407 13.93 -20.98 -25.66
N VAL A 408 13.50 -19.73 -25.47
CA VAL A 408 14.16 -18.53 -25.98
C VAL A 408 14.45 -17.61 -24.81
N CYS A 409 15.72 -17.23 -24.65
CA CYS A 409 16.17 -16.33 -23.60
C CYS A 409 16.32 -14.91 -24.12
N PHE A 410 15.84 -13.95 -23.35
CA PHE A 410 15.99 -12.52 -23.55
C PHE A 410 16.57 -11.91 -22.28
N GLY A 411 17.39 -10.87 -22.40
CA GLY A 411 17.90 -10.22 -21.21
C GLY A 411 18.79 -9.04 -21.50
N PHE A 412 19.02 -8.22 -20.49
CA PHE A 412 19.91 -7.07 -20.53
C PHE A 412 20.48 -6.76 -19.14
N PRO A 413 21.66 -6.11 -19.06
CA PRO A 413 22.23 -5.71 -17.78
C PRO A 413 21.43 -4.57 -17.14
N ILE A 414 21.16 -4.68 -15.84
CA ILE A 414 20.50 -3.65 -15.05
C ILE A 414 21.60 -2.75 -14.45
N ARG A 415 21.40 -1.43 -14.52
CA ARG A 415 22.17 -0.48 -13.72
C ARG A 415 21.32 -0.01 -12.56
N GLN A 416 21.86 -0.06 -11.34
CA GLN A 416 21.17 0.46 -10.16
C GLN A 416 20.67 1.87 -10.40
N LEU A 417 19.36 2.04 -10.40
CA LEU A 417 18.72 3.35 -10.52
C LEU A 417 18.76 4.05 -9.15
N THR A 418 19.59 5.05 -9.01
CA THR A 418 19.53 5.94 -7.85
C THR A 418 18.56 7.07 -8.17
N ILE A 419 17.32 6.97 -7.68
CA ILE A 419 16.31 8.02 -7.84
C ILE A 419 16.55 9.08 -6.77
N VAL A 420 17.19 10.18 -7.16
CA VAL A 420 17.38 11.36 -6.31
C VAL A 420 16.54 12.52 -6.84
N SER A 421 16.04 13.35 -5.92
CA SER A 421 15.41 14.62 -6.29
C SER A 421 16.45 15.60 -6.86
N ALA A 422 16.00 16.66 -7.52
CA ALA A 422 16.87 17.75 -7.98
C ALA A 422 17.72 18.37 -6.85
N SER A 423 17.34 18.17 -5.59
CA SER A 423 18.08 18.59 -4.38
C SER A 423 18.99 17.51 -3.79
N GLY A 424 19.24 16.39 -4.49
CA GLY A 424 20.10 15.30 -4.05
C GLY A 424 19.53 14.41 -2.94
N LYS A 425 18.28 14.63 -2.50
CA LYS A 425 17.61 13.76 -1.52
C LYS A 425 17.00 12.53 -2.18
N ARG A 426 17.20 11.35 -1.58
CA ARG A 426 16.46 10.14 -1.98
C ARG A 426 14.96 10.38 -1.77
N THR A 427 14.18 10.23 -2.84
CA THR A 427 12.73 10.46 -2.84
C THR A 427 11.91 9.23 -2.48
N MET A 428 12.54 8.05 -2.50
CA MET A 428 11.90 6.76 -2.20
C MET A 428 12.75 5.97 -1.20
N ASN A 429 12.08 5.14 -0.38
CA ASN A 429 12.80 4.15 0.41
C ASN A 429 13.35 3.02 -0.50
N GLU A 430 14.30 2.24 -0.01
CA GLU A 430 15.00 1.20 -0.81
C GLU A 430 14.03 0.15 -1.37
N MET A 431 12.99 -0.23 -0.64
CA MET A 431 11.99 -1.20 -1.10
C MET A 431 11.06 -0.62 -2.17
N GLN A 432 10.72 0.66 -2.06
CA GLN A 432 9.94 1.35 -3.10
C GLN A 432 10.78 1.54 -4.37
N ALA A 433 12.06 1.87 -4.23
CA ALA A 433 12.99 1.96 -5.35
C ALA A 433 13.15 0.60 -6.04
N LEU A 434 13.34 -0.48 -5.29
CA LEU A 434 13.40 -1.85 -5.81
C LEU A 434 12.10 -2.25 -6.51
N GLY A 435 10.93 -1.97 -5.92
CA GLY A 435 9.64 -2.26 -6.55
C GLY A 435 9.40 -1.49 -7.84
N ALA A 436 9.83 -0.21 -7.88
CA ALA A 436 9.79 0.61 -9.08
C ALA A 436 10.75 0.07 -10.15
N GLU A 437 11.98 -0.31 -9.76
CA GLU A 437 12.99 -0.90 -10.63
C GLU A 437 12.51 -2.21 -11.26
N ILE A 438 11.99 -3.15 -10.45
CA ILE A 438 11.41 -4.41 -10.92
C ILE A 438 10.28 -4.15 -11.92
N THR A 439 9.38 -3.21 -11.63
CA THR A 439 8.27 -2.87 -12.52
C THR A 439 8.77 -2.28 -13.84
N TYR A 440 9.75 -1.39 -13.77
CA TYR A 440 10.37 -0.73 -14.91
C TYR A 440 11.10 -1.76 -15.79
N VAL A 441 11.95 -2.58 -15.20
CA VAL A 441 12.72 -3.62 -15.90
C VAL A 441 11.81 -4.67 -16.54
N ARG A 442 10.76 -5.13 -15.83
CA ARG A 442 9.78 -6.07 -16.40
C ARG A 442 9.10 -5.50 -17.64
N ARG A 443 8.79 -4.21 -17.69
CA ARG A 443 8.21 -3.59 -18.88
C ARG A 443 9.13 -3.75 -20.08
N TYR A 444 10.42 -3.48 -19.94
CA TYR A 444 11.39 -3.65 -21.02
C TYR A 444 11.61 -5.11 -21.42
N LEU A 445 11.56 -6.05 -20.48
CA LEU A 445 11.60 -7.48 -20.79
C LEU A 445 10.40 -7.89 -21.66
N TYR A 446 9.18 -7.47 -21.32
CA TYR A 446 7.99 -7.74 -22.14
C TYR A 446 8.08 -7.07 -23.51
N GLN A 447 8.57 -5.84 -23.58
CA GLN A 447 8.79 -5.14 -24.85
C GLN A 447 9.79 -5.90 -25.74
N LEU A 448 10.88 -6.37 -25.17
CA LEU A 448 11.90 -7.14 -25.89
C LEU A 448 11.35 -8.50 -26.38
N VAL A 449 10.61 -9.21 -25.54
CA VAL A 449 10.00 -10.51 -25.89
C VAL A 449 8.96 -10.34 -27.00
N LEU A 450 8.13 -9.31 -26.93
CA LEU A 450 7.01 -9.06 -27.85
C LEU A 450 7.39 -8.16 -29.04
N ASP A 451 8.64 -7.71 -29.11
CA ASP A 451 9.18 -6.83 -30.15
C ASP A 451 8.41 -5.50 -30.26
N ILE A 452 8.06 -4.91 -29.09
CA ILE A 452 7.33 -3.65 -29.02
C ILE A 452 8.31 -2.50 -29.22
N VAL A 453 8.08 -1.68 -30.24
CA VAL A 453 8.83 -0.45 -30.49
C VAL A 453 8.10 0.73 -29.87
N GLU A 454 8.76 1.43 -28.96
CA GLU A 454 8.30 2.71 -28.41
C GLU A 454 9.30 3.81 -28.75
N ASN A 455 8.78 5.00 -29.06
CA ASN A 455 9.61 6.19 -29.20
C ASN A 455 10.06 6.60 -27.81
N ASP A 456 11.26 6.18 -27.43
CA ASP A 456 11.85 6.57 -26.15
C ASP A 456 12.37 8.00 -26.25
N ALA A 457 12.42 8.73 -25.13
CA ALA A 457 12.86 10.13 -25.04
C ALA A 457 14.33 10.38 -25.48
N VAL A 458 15.00 9.36 -26.00
CA VAL A 458 16.39 9.44 -26.50
C VAL A 458 16.47 9.97 -27.93
N GLU A 459 15.37 9.99 -28.67
CA GLU A 459 15.31 10.64 -29.98
C GLU A 459 14.44 11.91 -29.94
N PRO A 460 14.97 13.06 -29.54
CA PRO A 460 14.19 14.30 -29.43
C PRO A 460 13.78 14.91 -30.77
N THR A 461 14.10 14.25 -31.90
CA THR A 461 13.88 14.78 -33.27
C THR A 461 12.66 14.24 -33.99
N ILE A 462 11.98 13.19 -33.45
CA ILE A 462 10.76 12.67 -34.09
C ILE A 462 9.55 13.37 -33.49
N ARG A 463 9.12 14.44 -34.14
CA ARG A 463 7.83 15.10 -33.87
C ARG A 463 6.67 14.23 -34.36
N LYS A 464 5.53 14.27 -33.66
CA LYS A 464 4.29 13.58 -34.04
C LYS A 464 3.99 13.82 -35.53
N GLY A 465 3.93 12.74 -36.31
CA GLY A 465 3.31 12.71 -37.65
C GLY A 465 4.02 13.51 -38.72
N GLY A 466 5.32 13.58 -38.71
CA GLY A 466 6.03 14.38 -39.66
C GLY A 466 6.96 13.59 -40.58
N GLU A 467 6.85 13.87 -41.82
CA GLU A 467 7.90 13.67 -42.82
C GLU A 467 9.20 14.30 -42.33
N VAL A 468 10.33 13.62 -42.58
CA VAL A 468 11.66 14.17 -42.32
C VAL A 468 11.90 15.33 -43.28
N GLU A 469 11.67 16.56 -42.85
CA GLU A 469 12.21 17.73 -43.55
C GLU A 469 13.71 17.83 -43.21
N GLU A 470 14.54 17.61 -44.18
CA GLU A 470 15.95 18.02 -44.14
C GLU A 470 16.04 19.54 -43.99
N GLU A 471 16.20 20.04 -42.78
CA GLU A 471 16.55 21.44 -42.57
C GLU A 471 18.00 21.68 -43.00
N LYS A 472 18.15 22.40 -44.11
CA LYS A 472 19.41 23.05 -44.50
C LYS A 472 19.90 23.93 -43.35
N PRO A 473 21.20 23.96 -43.05
CA PRO A 473 21.75 24.71 -41.93
C PRO A 473 21.51 26.21 -42.11
N LYS A 474 20.62 26.79 -41.34
CA LYS A 474 20.56 28.24 -41.12
C LYS A 474 21.68 28.62 -40.15
N ALA A 475 22.66 29.33 -40.67
CA ALA A 475 23.64 30.04 -39.89
C ALA A 475 22.91 31.09 -39.03
N ASN A 476 23.18 31.03 -37.71
CA ASN A 476 22.79 31.92 -36.60
C ASN A 476 21.80 31.30 -35.61
N GLY A 477 22.23 30.23 -34.95
CA GLY A 477 21.69 29.79 -33.66
C GLY A 477 22.87 29.66 -32.68
N LYS A 478 22.80 30.38 -31.55
CA LYS A 478 23.75 30.20 -30.45
C LYS A 478 23.90 28.71 -30.12
N PRO A 479 25.10 28.22 -29.87
CA PRO A 479 25.32 26.85 -29.42
C PRO A 479 24.54 26.57 -28.12
N PRO A 480 24.14 25.32 -27.87
CA PRO A 480 23.41 24.96 -26.64
C PRO A 480 24.24 25.37 -25.42
N ALA A 481 23.56 26.02 -24.46
CA ALA A 481 24.16 26.56 -23.25
C ALA A 481 25.05 25.51 -22.55
N THR A 482 26.31 25.84 -22.36
CA THR A 482 27.27 25.03 -21.63
C THR A 482 26.91 24.95 -20.15
N ALA A 483 27.53 24.02 -19.41
CA ALA A 483 27.33 23.94 -17.95
C ALA A 483 27.62 25.28 -17.23
N ASP A 484 28.49 26.09 -17.80
CA ASP A 484 28.84 27.41 -17.28
C ASP A 484 27.78 28.46 -17.61
N ASP A 485 27.14 28.42 -18.76
CA ASP A 485 26.01 29.30 -19.10
C ASP A 485 24.79 29.05 -18.20
N ARG A 486 24.56 27.78 -17.79
CA ARG A 486 23.50 27.44 -16.82
C ARG A 486 23.82 27.91 -15.41
N LYS A 487 25.11 27.86 -15.01
CA LYS A 487 25.55 28.42 -13.73
C LYS A 487 25.37 29.96 -13.71
N GLN A 488 25.64 30.62 -14.82
CA GLN A 488 25.49 32.06 -14.94
C GLN A 488 24.03 32.50 -14.90
N ALA A 489 23.12 31.77 -15.54
CA ALA A 489 21.68 32.03 -15.49
C ALA A 489 21.07 31.80 -14.09
N VAL A 490 21.57 30.80 -13.34
CA VAL A 490 21.18 30.58 -11.94
C VAL A 490 21.71 31.70 -11.05
N LYS A 491 22.93 32.18 -11.33
CA LYS A 491 23.57 33.28 -10.60
C LYS A 491 22.81 34.63 -10.78
N GLU A 492 22.29 34.90 -11.98
CA GLU A 492 21.46 36.08 -12.28
C GLU A 492 20.06 36.01 -11.63
N LEU A 493 19.52 34.80 -11.44
CA LEU A 493 18.19 34.58 -10.84
C LEU A 493 18.20 34.52 -9.31
N THR A 494 19.33 34.14 -8.69
CA THR A 494 19.41 33.96 -7.23
C THR A 494 20.12 35.09 -6.49
N GLY A 495 20.85 35.96 -7.19
CA GLY A 495 21.60 37.05 -6.60
C GLY A 495 22.77 36.60 -5.68
N GLU A 496 23.12 35.29 -5.69
CA GLU A 496 24.19 34.74 -4.88
C GLU A 496 25.58 34.96 -5.55
N SER A 497 26.50 35.60 -4.85
CA SER A 497 27.90 35.71 -5.27
C SER A 497 28.61 34.36 -5.01
N ASP A 498 29.52 33.96 -5.91
CA ASP A 498 30.29 32.69 -5.80
C ASP A 498 31.16 32.61 -4.50
N ASP A 499 31.22 33.68 -3.78
CA ASP A 499 32.08 33.84 -2.59
C ASP A 499 31.32 33.72 -1.26
N GLN A 500 29.97 33.68 -1.28
CA GLN A 500 29.19 33.54 -0.05
C GLN A 500 29.08 32.07 0.40
N CYS A 501 29.12 31.87 1.72
CA CYS A 501 29.04 30.56 2.30
C CYS A 501 27.63 29.94 2.10
N SER A 502 27.58 28.62 1.82
CA SER A 502 26.35 27.87 1.57
C SER A 502 25.55 27.67 2.86
N LYS A 503 24.20 27.51 2.72
CA LYS A 503 23.33 27.15 3.85
C LYS A 503 23.79 25.87 4.57
N THR A 504 24.43 24.95 3.84
CA THR A 504 24.96 23.71 4.39
C THR A 504 26.15 23.98 5.30
N GLN A 505 27.09 24.85 4.90
CA GLN A 505 28.23 25.29 5.73
C GLN A 505 27.74 26.02 6.97
N ILE A 506 26.77 26.92 6.86
CA ILE A 506 26.15 27.61 8.01
C ILE A 506 25.58 26.62 9.02
N ASN A 507 24.83 25.61 8.53
CA ASN A 507 24.25 24.61 9.42
C ASN A 507 25.31 23.73 10.09
N SER A 508 26.39 23.40 9.39
CA SER A 508 27.54 22.66 9.96
C SER A 508 28.25 23.45 11.03
N ILE A 509 28.47 24.75 10.81
CA ILE A 509 29.07 25.66 11.81
C ILE A 509 28.20 25.75 13.07
N LYS A 510 26.86 25.96 12.89
CA LYS A 510 25.92 26.01 14.02
C LYS A 510 25.91 24.71 14.82
N ALA A 511 25.97 23.56 14.15
CA ALA A 511 26.05 22.26 14.80
C ALA A 511 27.38 22.06 15.56
N GLY A 512 28.49 22.52 14.98
CA GLY A 512 29.78 22.51 15.63
C GLY A 512 29.83 23.41 16.87
N LEU A 513 29.34 24.64 16.80
CA LEU A 513 29.23 25.55 17.94
C LEU A 513 28.35 24.99 19.06
N LYS A 514 27.24 24.34 18.72
CA LYS A 514 26.40 23.64 19.70
C LYS A 514 27.16 22.51 20.38
N LYS A 515 27.91 21.71 19.62
CA LYS A 515 28.73 20.63 20.18
C LYS A 515 29.86 21.16 21.06
N LEU A 516 30.48 22.29 20.71
CA LEU A 516 31.50 22.96 21.52
C LEU A 516 30.93 23.45 22.86
N ARG A 517 29.68 23.96 22.88
CA ARG A 517 28.98 24.35 24.12
C ARG A 517 28.82 23.18 25.10
N ASP A 518 28.63 21.98 24.58
CA ASP A 518 28.41 20.76 25.37
C ASP A 518 29.75 20.16 25.89
N THR A 519 30.95 20.76 25.55
CA THR A 519 32.26 20.34 26.06
C THR A 519 32.63 21.04 27.38
N LYS A 520 33.58 20.47 28.13
CA LYS A 520 34.08 21.09 29.34
C LYS A 520 34.92 22.33 28.98
N GLY A 521 34.56 23.49 29.52
CA GLY A 521 35.25 24.76 29.32
C GLY A 521 34.25 25.91 29.14
N ASP A 522 34.72 27.17 29.37
CA ASP A 522 33.91 28.36 29.12
C ASP A 522 34.11 28.81 27.67
N HIS A 523 33.16 28.45 26.80
CA HIS A 523 33.18 28.76 25.38
C HIS A 523 32.11 29.79 24.96
N GLU A 524 31.32 30.35 25.89
CA GLU A 524 30.17 31.21 25.57
C GLU A 524 30.59 32.52 24.87
N SER A 525 31.70 33.12 25.27
CA SER A 525 32.23 34.34 24.62
C SER A 525 32.61 34.08 23.15
N TYR A 526 33.33 32.99 22.90
CA TYR A 526 33.70 32.56 21.54
C TYR A 526 32.46 32.20 20.68
N ILE A 527 31.51 31.46 21.23
CA ILE A 527 30.29 31.08 20.53
C ILE A 527 29.48 32.31 20.14
N THR A 528 29.38 33.30 21.05
CA THR A 528 28.64 34.54 20.80
C THR A 528 29.27 35.35 19.66
N GLU A 529 30.60 35.47 19.64
CA GLU A 529 31.35 36.12 18.58
C GLU A 529 31.12 35.44 17.23
N LYS A 530 31.24 34.10 17.16
CA LYS A 530 31.10 33.37 15.91
C LYS A 530 29.66 33.31 15.40
N VAL A 531 28.66 33.40 16.26
CA VAL A 531 27.25 33.59 15.84
C VAL A 531 27.02 34.97 15.21
N ALA A 532 27.71 36.01 15.71
CA ALA A 532 27.67 37.34 15.10
C ALA A 532 28.34 37.34 13.72
N ASP A 533 29.49 36.65 13.55
CA ASP A 533 30.16 36.49 12.25
C ASP A 533 29.25 35.80 11.20
N ILE A 534 28.54 34.74 11.60
CA ILE A 534 27.57 34.05 10.73
C ILE A 534 26.45 35.00 10.31
N THR A 535 25.99 35.87 11.22
CA THR A 535 24.91 36.83 10.96
C THR A 535 25.36 37.96 10.04
N ALA A 536 26.63 38.37 10.12
CA ALA A 536 27.24 39.36 9.26
C ALA A 536 27.50 38.85 7.82
N GLY A 537 27.52 37.53 7.63
CA GLY A 537 27.76 36.85 6.35
C GLY A 537 29.23 36.44 6.20
N LEU A 538 29.43 35.14 5.95
CA LEU A 538 30.75 34.54 5.75
C LEU A 538 30.98 34.21 4.27
N THR A 539 32.22 34.34 3.80
CA THR A 539 32.62 33.73 2.53
C THR A 539 32.79 32.22 2.70
N LYS A 540 32.83 31.46 1.59
CA LYS A 540 33.06 30.01 1.62
C LYS A 540 34.33 29.65 2.35
N LYS A 541 35.41 30.38 2.07
CA LYS A 541 36.71 30.17 2.69
C LYS A 541 36.68 30.41 4.20
N GLN A 542 36.08 31.53 4.63
CA GLN A 542 35.90 31.83 6.05
C GLN A 542 35.05 30.78 6.78
N ALA A 543 34.05 30.24 6.11
CA ALA A 543 33.21 29.17 6.65
C ALA A 543 33.98 27.86 6.84
N ASP A 544 34.83 27.48 5.87
CA ASP A 544 35.67 26.28 5.94
C ASP A 544 36.76 26.43 7.02
N ASP A 545 37.44 27.60 7.10
CA ASP A 545 38.42 27.90 8.14
C ASP A 545 37.78 27.84 9.54
N LEU A 546 36.59 28.39 9.70
CA LEU A 546 35.83 28.35 10.95
C LEU A 546 35.41 26.94 11.37
N LEU A 547 35.06 26.09 10.42
CA LEU A 547 34.72 24.68 10.69
C LEU A 547 35.93 23.90 11.21
N ILE A 548 37.12 24.18 10.67
CA ILE A 548 38.39 23.60 11.15
C ILE A 548 38.68 24.10 12.59
N GLU A 549 38.60 25.41 12.83
CA GLU A 549 38.83 26.00 14.14
C GLU A 549 37.92 25.45 15.24
N ILE A 550 36.61 25.27 14.92
CA ILE A 550 35.63 24.65 15.83
C ILE A 550 35.98 23.19 16.09
N GLY A 551 36.42 22.46 15.06
CA GLY A 551 36.87 21.08 15.18
C GLY A 551 38.04 20.91 16.13
N ASP A 552 39.06 21.77 15.99
CA ASP A 552 40.26 21.78 16.85
C ASP A 552 39.92 22.12 18.31
N LYS A 553 39.04 23.09 18.54
CA LYS A 553 38.56 23.43 19.89
C LYS A 553 37.78 22.29 20.55
N ILE A 554 36.97 21.57 19.81
CA ILE A 554 36.25 20.40 20.33
C ILE A 554 37.23 19.27 20.66
N ALA A 555 38.25 19.05 19.82
CA ALA A 555 39.28 18.04 20.07
C ALA A 555 40.15 18.37 21.28
N GLY A 556 40.55 19.67 21.44
CA GLY A 556 41.34 20.14 22.57
C GLY A 556 40.58 20.15 23.91
N ALA A 557 39.27 20.29 23.91
CA ALA A 557 38.42 20.23 25.10
C ALA A 557 38.11 18.81 25.58
N GLY A 558 38.45 17.80 24.78
CA GLY A 558 38.26 16.36 25.09
C GLY A 558 39.54 15.68 25.60
N ALA A 559 40.69 16.38 25.66
CA ALA A 559 41.92 15.95 26.26
C ALA A 559 42.08 16.58 27.66
#